data_4ef2f9cb3bfd6a1ba1e7a034e0e80396
#
_entry.id   4ef2f9cb3bfd6a1ba1e7a034e0e80396
#
_cell.length_a   1.000
_cell.length_b   1.000
_cell.length_c   1.000
_cell.angle_alpha   90.00
_cell.angle_beta   90.00
_cell.angle_gamma   90.00
#
_symmetry.space_group_name_H-M   'P 1'
#
loop_
_entity.id
_entity.type
_entity.pdbx_description
1 polymer ?
#
loop_
_entity_poly.entity_id
_entity_poly.type
_entity_poly.pdbx_seq_one_letter_code
_entity_poly.pdbx_strand_id
1 'polypeptide(L)'
;MKLTLKAKRNIGLVVLTLVLIVAIILIVYFVQKSDSESKLKTGAVGQTVSTSQADVCVKELRVAQSVGEVEANDGKCFLLVRVEITANKKIKASSVDFEVKDGVNVTNGYTSHNGHSFMVDAIEYALKKGESETFDLIFEVESERAESYYLYAFGARIDLGGTISNILH
;
A
#
# COMPACT_ATOMS: atom_id res chain seq x y z
N MET A 1 28.58 -34.18 -32.63
CA MET A 1 29.09 -34.68 -31.35
C MET A 1 27.97 -35.38 -30.60
N LYS A 2 27.96 -36.73 -30.46
CA LYS A 2 26.91 -37.49 -29.80
C LYS A 2 27.26 -37.54 -28.30
N LEU A 3 26.45 -36.88 -27.46
CA LEU A 3 26.57 -36.93 -26.00
C LEU A 3 26.38 -38.39 -25.52
N THR A 4 27.29 -38.84 -24.67
CA THR A 4 27.19 -40.18 -24.06
C THR A 4 25.97 -40.27 -23.13
N LEU A 5 25.39 -41.47 -22.96
CA LEU A 5 24.23 -41.72 -22.10
C LEU A 5 24.44 -41.18 -20.65
N LYS A 6 25.66 -41.27 -20.13
CA LYS A 6 26.05 -40.77 -18.81
C LYS A 6 26.00 -39.23 -18.73
N ALA A 7 26.41 -38.54 -19.80
CA ALA A 7 26.34 -37.08 -19.88
C ALA A 7 24.88 -36.58 -19.94
N LYS A 8 24.02 -37.26 -20.71
CA LYS A 8 22.56 -36.93 -20.76
C LYS A 8 21.87 -37.08 -19.40
N ARG A 9 22.22 -38.15 -18.65
CA ARG A 9 21.69 -38.39 -17.31
C ARG A 9 22.13 -37.32 -16.32
N ASN A 10 23.38 -36.88 -16.37
CA ASN A 10 23.87 -35.82 -15.48
C ASN A 10 23.24 -34.46 -15.80
N ILE A 11 23.05 -34.13 -17.09
CA ILE A 11 22.35 -32.89 -17.49
C ILE A 11 20.92 -32.91 -17.02
N GLY A 12 20.20 -34.05 -17.16
CA GLY A 12 18.81 -34.17 -16.65
C GLY A 12 18.74 -33.98 -15.14
N LEU A 13 19.69 -34.47 -14.37
CA LEU A 13 19.75 -34.33 -12.92
C LEU A 13 20.01 -32.87 -12.52
N VAL A 14 20.88 -32.16 -13.20
CA VAL A 14 21.15 -30.73 -12.96
C VAL A 14 19.94 -29.89 -13.27
N VAL A 15 19.24 -30.13 -14.37
CA VAL A 15 18.02 -29.40 -14.75
C VAL A 15 16.93 -29.65 -13.72
N LEU A 16 16.72 -30.90 -13.26
CA LEU A 16 15.74 -31.22 -12.24
C LEU A 16 16.01 -30.48 -10.91
N THR A 17 17.29 -30.44 -10.51
CA THR A 17 17.70 -29.73 -9.28
C THR A 17 17.43 -28.24 -9.40
N LEU A 18 17.71 -27.63 -10.54
CA LEU A 18 17.45 -26.21 -10.82
C LEU A 18 15.95 -25.88 -10.74
N VAL A 19 15.11 -26.72 -11.34
CA VAL A 19 13.64 -26.56 -11.28
C VAL A 19 13.13 -26.67 -9.84
N LEU A 20 13.65 -27.62 -9.06
CA LEU A 20 13.31 -27.77 -7.63
C LEU A 20 13.69 -26.53 -6.82
N ILE A 21 14.87 -25.95 -7.03
CA ILE A 21 15.33 -24.75 -6.33
C ILE A 21 14.40 -23.57 -6.66
N VAL A 22 14.06 -23.37 -7.94
CA VAL A 22 13.14 -22.29 -8.35
C VAL A 22 11.77 -22.48 -7.73
N ALA A 23 11.24 -23.71 -7.70
CA ALA A 23 9.94 -24.00 -7.07
C ALA A 23 9.96 -23.68 -5.56
N ILE A 24 11.03 -24.05 -4.84
CA ILE A 24 11.17 -23.72 -3.41
C ILE A 24 11.22 -22.21 -3.19
N ILE A 25 11.98 -21.47 -4.02
CA ILE A 25 12.06 -20.01 -3.92
C ILE A 25 10.68 -19.37 -4.11
N LEU A 26 9.91 -19.83 -5.11
CA LEU A 26 8.55 -19.36 -5.35
C LEU A 26 7.61 -19.65 -4.18
N ILE A 27 7.67 -20.87 -3.64
CA ILE A 27 6.84 -21.25 -2.48
C ILE A 27 7.16 -20.35 -1.27
N VAL A 28 8.45 -20.16 -0.96
CA VAL A 28 8.89 -19.30 0.15
C VAL A 28 8.43 -17.86 -0.08
N TYR A 29 8.55 -17.35 -1.29
CA TYR A 29 8.09 -16.02 -1.65
C TYR A 29 6.57 -15.84 -1.44
N PHE A 30 5.77 -16.81 -1.91
CA PHE A 30 4.31 -16.77 -1.75
C PHE A 30 3.88 -16.92 -0.29
N VAL A 31 4.53 -17.79 0.48
CA VAL A 31 4.25 -17.98 1.90
C VAL A 31 4.60 -16.72 2.69
N GLN A 32 5.75 -16.10 2.45
CA GLN A 32 6.13 -14.85 3.13
C GLN A 32 5.19 -13.70 2.79
N LYS A 33 4.74 -13.60 1.54
CA LYS A 33 3.76 -12.59 1.12
C LYS A 33 2.41 -12.79 1.81
N SER A 34 1.92 -14.02 1.86
CA SER A 34 0.65 -14.37 2.54
C SER A 34 0.73 -14.10 4.05
N ASP A 35 1.85 -14.46 4.70
CA ASP A 35 2.06 -14.19 6.13
C ASP A 35 2.14 -12.69 6.47
N SER A 36 2.62 -11.88 5.54
CA SER A 36 2.69 -10.43 5.74
C SER A 36 1.30 -9.79 5.76
N GLU A 37 0.40 -10.22 4.88
CA GLU A 37 -0.97 -9.71 4.83
C GLU A 37 -1.82 -10.20 6.01
N SER A 38 -1.61 -11.44 6.47
CA SER A 38 -2.32 -12.00 7.63
C SER A 38 -1.98 -11.34 8.97
N LYS A 39 -0.85 -10.61 9.05
CA LYS A 39 -0.40 -9.87 10.24
C LYS A 39 -0.84 -8.41 10.26
N LEU A 40 -1.50 -7.92 9.20
CA LEU A 40 -2.01 -6.56 9.16
C LEU A 40 -3.15 -6.41 10.15
N LYS A 41 -3.08 -5.37 10.98
CA LYS A 41 -4.19 -4.98 11.84
C LYS A 41 -5.17 -4.13 11.05
N THR A 42 -6.45 -4.42 11.17
CA THR A 42 -7.51 -3.79 10.39
C THR A 42 -8.37 -2.86 11.24
N GLY A 43 -8.89 -1.82 10.61
CA GLY A 43 -9.84 -0.89 11.18
C GLY A 43 -10.60 -0.13 10.10
N ALA A 44 -11.42 0.82 10.52
CA ALA A 44 -12.19 1.71 9.64
C ALA A 44 -11.81 3.17 9.88
N VAL A 45 -12.33 4.06 9.02
CA VAL A 45 -12.20 5.52 9.20
C VAL A 45 -12.72 5.94 10.58
N GLY A 46 -11.98 6.79 11.27
CA GLY A 46 -12.26 7.23 12.64
C GLY A 46 -11.78 6.27 13.73
N GLN A 47 -11.34 5.06 13.38
CA GLN A 47 -10.79 4.11 14.35
C GLN A 47 -9.26 4.18 14.39
N THR A 48 -8.69 4.07 15.58
CA THR A 48 -7.24 3.95 15.75
C THR A 48 -6.82 2.49 15.64
N VAL A 49 -5.93 2.20 14.71
CA VAL A 49 -5.33 0.88 14.51
C VAL A 49 -3.94 0.87 15.11
N SER A 50 -3.77 0.19 16.25
CA SER A 50 -2.48 0.11 16.95
C SER A 50 -1.63 -1.02 16.42
N THR A 51 -0.43 -0.71 15.95
CA THR A 51 0.58 -1.68 15.51
C THR A 51 1.83 -1.63 16.37
N SER A 52 2.81 -2.46 16.08
CA SER A 52 4.12 -2.40 16.77
C SER A 52 4.96 -1.18 16.37
N GLN A 53 4.61 -0.50 15.29
CA GLN A 53 5.34 0.66 14.78
C GLN A 53 4.68 1.97 15.19
N ALA A 54 3.37 2.09 14.95
CA ALA A 54 2.60 3.30 15.20
C ALA A 54 1.12 2.97 15.43
N ASP A 55 0.41 3.87 16.05
CA ASP A 55 -1.03 3.97 16.03
C ASP A 55 -1.41 4.81 14.81
N VAL A 56 -2.30 4.29 13.98
CA VAL A 56 -2.72 4.93 12.72
C VAL A 56 -4.22 5.20 12.78
N CYS A 57 -4.63 6.43 12.51
CA CYS A 57 -6.04 6.83 12.51
C CYS A 57 -6.33 7.73 11.31
N VAL A 58 -7.24 7.31 10.43
CA VAL A 58 -7.81 8.19 9.41
C VAL A 58 -8.84 9.09 10.09
N LYS A 59 -8.52 10.36 10.23
CA LYS A 59 -9.38 11.36 10.89
C LYS A 59 -10.47 11.88 9.97
N GLU A 60 -10.14 12.01 8.69
CA GLU A 60 -11.05 12.58 7.69
C GLU A 60 -10.79 11.94 6.33
N LEU A 61 -11.89 11.69 5.62
CA LEU A 61 -11.88 11.21 4.24
C LEU A 61 -12.88 12.05 3.45
N ARG A 62 -12.42 12.61 2.33
CA ARG A 62 -13.26 13.32 1.36
C ARG A 62 -13.04 12.77 -0.03
N VAL A 63 -14.06 12.84 -0.85
CA VAL A 63 -14.00 12.53 -2.29
C VAL A 63 -14.21 13.83 -3.05
N ALA A 64 -13.39 14.08 -4.07
CA ALA A 64 -13.49 15.27 -4.91
C ALA A 64 -13.21 14.94 -6.37
N GLN A 65 -13.85 15.65 -7.29
CA GLN A 65 -13.54 15.55 -8.72
C GLN A 65 -12.38 16.47 -9.11
N SER A 66 -12.09 17.48 -8.27
CA SER A 66 -10.98 18.39 -8.51
C SER A 66 -10.28 18.77 -7.21
N VAL A 67 -9.00 19.11 -7.30
CA VAL A 67 -8.19 19.65 -6.21
C VAL A 67 -7.49 20.90 -6.74
N GLY A 68 -7.87 22.08 -6.23
CA GLY A 68 -7.47 23.35 -6.80
C GLY A 68 -7.96 23.49 -8.25
N GLU A 69 -7.04 23.71 -9.18
CA GLU A 69 -7.32 23.81 -10.61
C GLU A 69 -7.17 22.49 -11.39
N VAL A 70 -6.87 21.39 -10.67
CA VAL A 70 -6.61 20.09 -11.29
C VAL A 70 -7.86 19.23 -11.17
N GLU A 71 -8.36 18.75 -12.30
CA GLU A 71 -9.48 17.81 -12.40
C GLU A 71 -8.97 16.37 -12.44
N ALA A 72 -9.71 15.44 -11.85
CA ALA A 72 -9.41 14.02 -11.96
C ALA A 72 -9.60 13.55 -13.42
N ASN A 73 -8.84 12.51 -13.81
CA ASN A 73 -9.02 11.88 -15.11
C ASN A 73 -10.42 11.25 -15.24
N ASP A 74 -10.88 11.05 -16.48
CA ASP A 74 -12.16 10.39 -16.75
C ASP A 74 -12.29 9.04 -16.03
N GLY A 75 -13.40 8.85 -15.33
CA GLY A 75 -13.68 7.65 -14.53
C GLY A 75 -12.96 7.60 -13.19
N LYS A 76 -12.20 8.65 -12.81
CA LYS A 76 -11.49 8.73 -11.53
C LYS A 76 -12.01 9.82 -10.62
N CYS A 77 -11.56 9.78 -9.37
CA CYS A 77 -11.78 10.82 -8.38
C CYS A 77 -10.55 10.95 -7.47
N PHE A 78 -10.45 12.05 -6.76
CA PHE A 78 -9.45 12.25 -5.72
C PHE A 78 -10.00 11.82 -4.36
N LEU A 79 -9.22 11.02 -3.63
CA LEU A 79 -9.40 10.80 -2.21
C LEU A 79 -8.47 11.74 -1.45
N LEU A 80 -9.06 12.62 -0.64
CA LEU A 80 -8.33 13.47 0.29
C LEU A 80 -8.43 12.81 1.67
N VAL A 81 -7.28 12.34 2.17
CA VAL A 81 -7.22 11.52 3.38
C VAL A 81 -6.36 12.21 4.41
N ARG A 82 -6.94 12.59 5.56
CA ARG A 82 -6.18 13.09 6.70
C ARG A 82 -5.89 11.95 7.66
N VAL A 83 -4.61 11.64 7.83
CA VAL A 83 -4.14 10.55 8.68
C VAL A 83 -3.30 11.09 9.80
N GLU A 84 -3.63 10.74 11.02
CA GLU A 84 -2.79 10.95 12.20
C GLU A 84 -2.06 9.65 12.53
N ILE A 85 -0.76 9.75 12.76
CA ILE A 85 0.06 8.66 13.29
C ILE A 85 0.65 9.05 14.63
N THR A 86 0.71 8.12 15.57
CA THR A 86 1.42 8.26 16.84
C THR A 86 2.44 7.16 16.94
N ALA A 87 3.71 7.50 17.06
CA ALA A 87 4.81 6.54 17.03
C ALA A 87 4.85 5.67 18.29
N ASN A 88 4.80 4.33 18.15
CA ASN A 88 4.95 3.37 19.25
C ASN A 88 6.41 3.02 19.55
N LYS A 89 7.30 3.37 18.64
CA LYS A 89 8.76 3.32 18.75
C LYS A 89 9.37 4.45 17.91
N LYS A 90 10.68 4.62 17.92
CA LYS A 90 11.34 5.55 16.99
C LYS A 90 11.11 5.09 15.56
N ILE A 91 10.48 5.92 14.73
CA ILE A 91 10.21 5.69 13.30
C ILE A 91 10.60 6.92 12.50
N LYS A 92 10.69 6.72 11.19
CA LYS A 92 10.65 7.78 10.19
C LYS A 92 9.33 7.63 9.46
N ALA A 93 8.68 8.74 9.18
CA ALA A 93 7.40 8.76 8.49
C ALA A 93 7.38 9.86 7.44
N SER A 94 6.88 9.53 6.28
CA SER A 94 6.68 10.46 5.17
C SER A 94 5.42 10.08 4.40
N SER A 95 4.99 10.92 3.48
CA SER A 95 3.83 10.64 2.63
C SER A 95 3.93 9.37 1.79
N VAL A 96 5.16 8.95 1.44
CA VAL A 96 5.39 7.73 0.64
C VAL A 96 5.19 6.43 1.44
N ASP A 97 5.04 6.52 2.76
CA ASP A 97 4.75 5.36 3.61
C ASP A 97 3.26 4.98 3.63
N PHE A 98 2.44 5.72 2.89
CA PHE A 98 1.00 5.49 2.76
C PHE A 98 0.66 5.02 1.36
N GLU A 99 -0.10 3.92 1.26
CA GLU A 99 -0.55 3.36 0.00
C GLU A 99 -2.06 3.11 0.05
N VAL A 100 -2.77 3.44 -1.03
CA VAL A 100 -4.17 3.05 -1.22
C VAL A 100 -4.24 1.91 -2.23
N LYS A 101 -4.97 0.85 -1.90
CA LYS A 101 -5.10 -0.35 -2.74
C LYS A 101 -6.57 -0.76 -2.84
N ASP A 102 -6.96 -1.22 -4.02
CA ASP A 102 -8.29 -1.81 -4.30
C ASP A 102 -8.23 -3.36 -4.43
N GLY A 103 -7.17 -3.97 -3.94
CA GLY A 103 -6.88 -5.40 -4.09
C GLY A 103 -6.08 -5.76 -5.34
N VAL A 104 -6.09 -4.91 -6.38
CA VAL A 104 -5.36 -5.13 -7.66
C VAL A 104 -4.36 -4.01 -7.91
N ASN A 105 -4.82 -2.75 -7.80
CA ASN A 105 -4.02 -1.56 -8.07
C ASN A 105 -3.45 -1.00 -6.77
N VAL A 106 -2.26 -0.41 -6.87
CA VAL A 106 -1.58 0.27 -5.77
C VAL A 106 -1.40 1.72 -6.19
N THR A 107 -1.90 2.64 -5.36
CA THR A 107 -1.68 4.07 -5.51
C THR A 107 -0.95 4.57 -4.27
N ASN A 108 0.23 5.14 -4.47
CA ASN A 108 1.02 5.70 -3.36
C ASN A 108 0.44 7.03 -2.90
N GLY A 109 0.67 7.39 -1.65
CA GLY A 109 0.25 8.66 -1.03
C GLY A 109 0.95 9.90 -1.62
N TYR A 110 1.68 9.71 -2.68
CA TYR A 110 2.25 10.74 -3.50
C TYR A 110 1.62 10.63 -4.89
N THR A 111 0.76 11.57 -5.23
CA THR A 111 0.08 11.61 -6.52
C THR A 111 0.55 12.82 -7.29
N SER A 112 1.11 12.59 -8.48
CA SER A 112 1.26 13.64 -9.50
C SER A 112 0.18 13.43 -10.55
N HIS A 113 -0.50 14.51 -10.93
CA HIS A 113 -1.52 14.49 -11.96
C HIS A 113 -1.17 15.51 -13.02
N ASN A 114 -1.12 15.12 -14.29
CA ASN A 114 -0.77 15.99 -15.43
C ASN A 114 0.52 16.81 -15.20
N GLY A 115 1.50 16.25 -14.50
CA GLY A 115 2.75 16.93 -14.17
C GLY A 115 2.66 17.89 -12.96
N HIS A 116 1.49 18.02 -12.33
CA HIS A 116 1.34 18.75 -11.08
C HIS A 116 1.53 17.80 -9.90
N SER A 117 2.35 18.21 -8.94
CA SER A 117 2.51 17.49 -7.67
C SER A 117 1.57 18.11 -6.65
N PHE A 118 0.68 17.29 -6.08
CA PHE A 118 -0.21 17.72 -4.99
C PHE A 118 0.50 17.73 -3.64
N MET A 119 1.69 17.11 -3.57
CA MET A 119 2.46 17.07 -2.34
C MET A 119 3.64 18.02 -2.45
N VAL A 120 3.60 18.99 -1.58
CA VAL A 120 4.74 19.84 -1.28
C VAL A 120 5.71 18.98 -0.50
N ASP A 121 6.79 18.56 -1.14
CA ASP A 121 7.93 17.83 -0.56
C ASP A 121 7.57 16.57 0.26
N ALA A 122 8.16 15.44 -0.10
CA ALA A 122 8.16 14.23 0.74
C ALA A 122 9.04 14.46 1.98
N ILE A 123 8.59 15.34 2.88
CA ILE A 123 9.30 15.63 4.12
C ILE A 123 9.25 14.38 4.98
N GLU A 124 10.42 13.89 5.37
CA GLU A 124 10.55 12.79 6.31
C GLU A 124 10.56 13.33 7.76
N TYR A 125 9.60 12.89 8.55
CA TYR A 125 9.49 13.21 9.96
C TYR A 125 10.12 12.10 10.79
N ALA A 126 11.10 12.46 11.63
CA ALA A 126 11.70 11.53 12.59
C ALA A 126 10.92 11.62 13.91
N LEU A 127 10.03 10.65 14.14
CA LEU A 127 9.18 10.61 15.33
C LEU A 127 9.78 9.70 16.40
N LYS A 128 9.83 10.18 17.63
CA LYS A 128 10.14 9.38 18.82
C LYS A 128 8.87 8.72 19.34
N LYS A 129 9.03 7.72 20.19
CA LYS A 129 7.89 7.07 20.84
C LYS A 129 6.97 8.09 21.54
N GLY A 130 5.70 8.06 21.21
CA GLY A 130 4.65 8.94 21.73
C GLY A 130 4.51 10.27 21.00
N GLU A 131 5.37 10.58 20.03
CA GLU A 131 5.18 11.75 19.17
C GLU A 131 4.17 11.43 18.05
N SER A 132 3.36 12.43 17.70
CA SER A 132 2.33 12.32 16.66
C SER A 132 2.61 13.29 15.53
N GLU A 133 2.19 12.90 14.31
CA GLU A 133 2.22 13.72 13.11
C GLU A 133 0.95 13.49 12.30
N THR A 134 0.50 14.52 11.58
CA THR A 134 -0.68 14.46 10.72
C THR A 134 -0.27 14.67 9.27
N PHE A 135 -0.75 13.77 8.40
CA PHE A 135 -0.52 13.80 6.96
C PHE A 135 -1.83 14.09 6.23
N ASP A 136 -1.82 15.09 5.37
CA ASP A 136 -2.88 15.33 4.39
C ASP A 136 -2.43 14.71 3.06
N LEU A 137 -3.10 13.64 2.67
CA LEU A 137 -2.74 12.82 1.52
C LEU A 137 -3.79 12.95 0.42
N ILE A 138 -3.36 12.88 -0.83
CA ILE A 138 -4.23 12.92 -2.00
C ILE A 138 -3.89 11.71 -2.86
N PHE A 139 -4.93 10.94 -3.24
CA PHE A 139 -4.81 9.79 -4.12
C PHE A 139 -5.79 9.94 -5.27
N GLU A 140 -5.37 9.69 -6.50
CA GLU A 140 -6.28 9.56 -7.63
C GLU A 140 -6.65 8.08 -7.82
N VAL A 141 -7.92 7.76 -7.76
CA VAL A 141 -8.43 6.37 -7.76
C VAL A 141 -9.61 6.22 -8.73
N GLU A 142 -9.89 4.96 -9.14
CA GLU A 142 -11.05 4.64 -9.99
C GLU A 142 -12.35 4.82 -9.20
N SER A 143 -13.27 5.65 -9.69
CA SER A 143 -14.53 5.97 -9.00
C SER A 143 -15.46 4.76 -8.87
N GLU A 144 -15.48 3.86 -9.87
CA GLU A 144 -16.34 2.67 -9.89
C GLU A 144 -16.00 1.62 -8.83
N ARG A 145 -14.82 1.73 -8.20
CA ARG A 145 -14.30 0.77 -7.21
C ARG A 145 -14.30 1.30 -5.79
N ALA A 146 -15.11 2.30 -5.51
CA ALA A 146 -15.12 3.01 -4.23
C ALA A 146 -15.18 2.10 -3.00
N GLU A 147 -15.92 0.98 -3.07
CA GLU A 147 -16.13 0.06 -1.95
C GLU A 147 -14.94 -0.88 -1.66
N SER A 148 -13.89 -0.86 -2.48
CA SER A 148 -12.77 -1.80 -2.37
C SER A 148 -11.46 -1.17 -1.92
N TYR A 149 -11.44 0.12 -1.59
CA TYR A 149 -10.21 0.80 -1.22
C TYR A 149 -9.84 0.65 0.26
N TYR A 150 -8.56 0.36 0.47
CA TYR A 150 -7.93 0.29 1.79
C TYR A 150 -6.68 1.16 1.82
N LEU A 151 -6.51 1.88 2.92
CA LEU A 151 -5.24 2.57 3.23
C LEU A 151 -4.32 1.62 3.98
N TYR A 152 -3.07 1.53 3.53
CA TYR A 152 -2.00 0.76 4.17
C TYR A 152 -0.92 1.70 4.67
N ALA A 153 -0.56 1.57 5.94
CA ALA A 153 0.53 2.33 6.54
C ALA A 153 1.02 1.63 7.82
N PHE A 154 2.32 1.53 8.04
CA PHE A 154 2.96 1.06 9.29
C PHE A 154 2.41 -0.28 9.83
N GLY A 155 2.00 -1.20 8.94
CA GLY A 155 1.40 -2.48 9.32
C GLY A 155 -0.10 -2.41 9.69
N ALA A 156 -0.74 -1.26 9.49
CA ALA A 156 -2.19 -1.10 9.55
C ALA A 156 -2.82 -1.22 8.16
N ARG A 157 -4.06 -1.70 8.10
CA ARG A 157 -4.95 -1.66 6.95
C ARG A 157 -6.26 -1.03 7.39
N ILE A 158 -6.63 0.10 6.79
CA ILE A 158 -7.85 0.84 7.14
C ILE A 158 -8.81 0.80 5.97
N ASP A 159 -10.03 0.33 6.21
CA ASP A 159 -11.10 0.29 5.23
C ASP A 159 -11.60 1.73 4.97
N LEU A 160 -11.48 2.17 3.72
CA LEU A 160 -12.00 3.45 3.24
C LEU A 160 -13.33 3.27 2.49
N GLY A 161 -13.58 2.08 1.93
CA GLY A 161 -14.65 1.81 1.00
C GLY A 161 -16.04 2.09 1.56
N GLY A 162 -16.32 1.63 2.77
CA GLY A 162 -17.59 1.88 3.42
C GLY A 162 -17.90 3.37 3.65
N THR A 163 -16.88 4.20 3.85
CA THR A 163 -17.03 5.66 3.98
C THR A 163 -17.18 6.33 2.61
N ILE A 164 -16.43 5.88 1.60
CA ILE A 164 -16.51 6.41 0.23
C ILE A 164 -17.90 6.19 -0.36
N SER A 165 -18.46 5.00 -0.21
CA SER A 165 -19.82 4.68 -0.69
C SER A 165 -20.87 5.61 -0.10
N ASN A 166 -20.75 5.96 1.20
CA ASN A 166 -21.66 6.88 1.87
C ASN A 166 -21.53 8.34 1.42
N ILE A 167 -20.39 8.73 0.82
CA ILE A 167 -20.14 10.09 0.32
C ILE A 167 -20.65 10.25 -1.11
N LEU A 168 -20.57 9.19 -1.93
CA LEU A 168 -20.94 9.21 -3.35
C LEU A 168 -22.45 9.02 -3.59
N HIS A 169 -23.23 8.60 -2.60
CA HIS A 169 -24.69 8.45 -2.62
C HIS A 169 -25.38 9.50 -1.77
#